data_1a7ef6ef279a2acf64457aebddef8310
#
_entry.id   1a7ef6ef279a2acf64457aebddef8310
#
_cell.length_a   1.000
_cell.length_b   1.000
_cell.length_c   1.000
_cell.angle_alpha   90.00
_cell.angle_beta   90.00
_cell.angle_gamma   90.00
#
_symmetry.space_group_name_H-M   'P 1'
#
loop_
_entity.id
_entity.type
_entity.pdbx_description
1 polymer ?
#
loop_
_entity_poly.entity_id
_entity_poly.type
_entity_poly.pdbx_seq_one_letter_code
_entity_poly.pdbx_strand_id
1 'polypeptide(L)'
;MALILAVTATTIVLVILNLASIHAIDEASLLEIVLPSGVGVLGGLVSSRLPRNPLGWVFLAISLANAIPGAALQYTRYALITHPGAPFTPWIPWFGHLTDSLVYPAGLATLGLLLIPDGRFLSSRWRAVAWVGAASTAALLFATLSDPTLISNDLAINVRNPTGIAALAGLEYGAVGLALFFAGLGVLALAGSSVLVRLRRASGEERLRLRWIAYAVAFSVLANILVTVGALLFLSQEAANFLSIVTTIIGFGIALPAAFGVAILRYRLYDLDLLLNRTVVYGAVTVVLAAAFGVADVLAQRAVESVFHSRSDLVSAGLGVGAAMSFGPMRRWIRPIVDRFLPARARLTLLFTDIVGSTQAIVDLGDERWRALLDRYRVSVRHELSRFRGHEVNTAGDAFFATFDRPAAAVSCARAIGAAVNALGLHVRTGLHVGDIEMRGEQVSGLAVHAAARVMAEGGEDQILISGDLAEVLNGQVPLDDAGRHALKGVPGEWQLFAVHSPAST
;
A
#
# COMPACT_ATOMS: atom_id res chain seq x y z
N MET A 1 -4.85 14.98 -1.10
CA MET A 1 -5.43 13.80 -1.76
C MET A 1 -6.67 14.13 -2.58
N ALA A 2 -7.72 14.74 -2.02
CA ALA A 2 -8.93 15.08 -2.81
C ALA A 2 -8.64 15.91 -4.07
N LEU A 3 -7.77 16.92 -3.97
CA LEU A 3 -7.38 17.75 -5.12
C LEU A 3 -6.65 16.92 -6.19
N ILE A 4 -5.74 16.03 -5.80
CA ILE A 4 -5.02 15.14 -6.74
C ILE A 4 -6.02 14.24 -7.48
N LEU A 5 -6.95 13.63 -6.75
CA LEU A 5 -7.99 12.80 -7.35
C LEU A 5 -8.88 13.59 -8.32
N ALA A 6 -9.24 14.83 -7.97
CA ALA A 6 -10.03 15.68 -8.83
C ALA A 6 -9.27 16.06 -10.12
N VAL A 7 -8.00 16.44 -10.02
CA VAL A 7 -7.17 16.78 -11.19
C VAL A 7 -6.96 15.55 -12.07
N THR A 8 -6.63 14.39 -11.48
CA THR A 8 -6.46 13.13 -12.24
C THR A 8 -7.76 12.70 -12.93
N ALA A 9 -8.90 12.81 -12.24
CA ALA A 9 -10.20 12.53 -12.84
C ALA A 9 -10.50 13.48 -14.02
N THR A 10 -10.16 14.77 -13.88
CA THR A 10 -10.28 15.73 -14.98
C THR A 10 -9.39 15.33 -16.15
N THR A 11 -8.14 14.92 -15.92
CA THR A 11 -7.24 14.42 -16.97
C THR A 11 -7.86 13.21 -17.68
N ILE A 12 -8.40 12.23 -16.96
CA ILE A 12 -9.06 11.06 -17.53
C ILE A 12 -10.26 11.46 -18.42
N VAL A 13 -11.11 12.37 -17.93
CA VAL A 13 -12.26 12.87 -18.72
C VAL A 13 -11.78 13.57 -19.99
N LEU A 14 -10.76 14.40 -19.89
CA LEU A 14 -10.20 15.11 -21.06
C LEU A 14 -9.54 14.15 -22.06
N VAL A 15 -8.83 13.10 -21.60
CA VAL A 15 -8.31 12.02 -22.46
C VAL A 15 -9.46 11.35 -23.22
N ILE A 16 -10.56 11.00 -22.53
CA ILE A 16 -11.73 10.39 -23.17
C ILE A 16 -12.35 11.34 -24.21
N LEU A 17 -12.50 12.61 -23.90
CA LEU A 17 -13.03 13.61 -24.83
C LEU A 17 -12.13 13.83 -26.05
N ASN A 18 -10.82 13.67 -25.89
CA ASN A 18 -9.84 13.80 -26.95
C ASN A 18 -9.69 12.53 -27.82
N LEU A 19 -10.25 11.37 -27.43
CA LEU A 19 -10.12 10.11 -28.20
C LEU A 19 -10.54 10.23 -29.65
N ALA A 20 -11.52 11.09 -29.96
CA ALA A 20 -11.95 11.36 -31.33
C ALA A 20 -10.83 12.02 -32.18
N SER A 21 -9.90 12.75 -31.59
CA SER A 21 -8.81 13.43 -32.27
C SER A 21 -7.47 12.67 -32.24
N ILE A 22 -7.27 11.81 -31.25
CA ILE A 22 -6.01 11.06 -31.06
C ILE A 22 -6.12 9.58 -31.46
N HIS A 23 -7.31 9.08 -31.73
CA HIS A 23 -7.63 7.70 -32.12
C HIS A 23 -7.20 6.59 -31.17
N ALA A 24 -6.33 6.86 -30.18
CA ALA A 24 -5.89 5.90 -29.15
C ALA A 24 -5.29 6.63 -27.94
N ILE A 25 -5.29 5.97 -26.79
CA ILE A 25 -4.54 6.44 -25.62
C ILE A 25 -3.06 6.23 -25.91
N ASP A 26 -2.30 7.33 -25.92
CA ASP A 26 -0.85 7.28 -26.10
C ASP A 26 -0.12 7.04 -24.75
N GLU A 27 1.17 6.74 -24.85
CA GLU A 27 2.03 6.50 -23.68
C GLU A 27 2.16 7.71 -22.76
N ALA A 28 2.08 8.93 -23.31
CA ALA A 28 2.13 10.16 -22.55
C ALA A 28 0.87 10.31 -21.68
N SER A 29 -0.32 10.05 -22.22
CA SER A 29 -1.57 10.04 -21.46
C SER A 29 -1.56 9.03 -20.30
N LEU A 30 -0.91 7.86 -20.49
CA LEU A 30 -0.73 6.89 -19.41
C LEU A 30 0.18 7.42 -18.29
N LEU A 31 1.28 8.05 -18.65
CA LEU A 31 2.21 8.66 -17.69
C LEU A 31 1.49 9.71 -16.83
N GLU A 32 0.69 10.58 -17.46
CA GLU A 32 -0.10 11.64 -16.82
C GLU A 32 -1.11 11.14 -15.79
N ILE A 33 -1.57 9.90 -15.92
CA ILE A 33 -2.54 9.28 -15.00
C ILE A 33 -1.85 8.40 -13.96
N VAL A 34 -0.90 7.55 -14.37
CA VAL A 34 -0.32 6.51 -13.51
C VAL A 34 0.66 7.10 -12.51
N LEU A 35 1.55 7.99 -12.95
CA LEU A 35 2.60 8.54 -12.09
C LEU A 35 2.02 9.35 -10.92
N PRO A 36 1.12 10.35 -11.12
CA PRO A 36 0.54 11.07 -10.00
C PRO A 36 -0.33 10.16 -9.11
N SER A 37 -1.04 9.18 -9.67
CA SER A 37 -1.87 8.25 -8.90
C SER A 37 -1.01 7.39 -7.95
N GLY A 38 0.06 6.78 -8.44
CA GLY A 38 0.95 5.93 -7.63
C GLY A 38 1.64 6.67 -6.50
N VAL A 39 2.27 7.80 -6.83
CA VAL A 39 2.96 8.64 -5.85
C VAL A 39 1.97 9.30 -4.89
N GLY A 40 0.78 9.69 -5.37
CA GLY A 40 -0.28 10.31 -4.56
C GLY A 40 -0.84 9.37 -3.49
N VAL A 41 -1.08 8.10 -3.84
CA VAL A 41 -1.50 7.07 -2.87
C VAL A 41 -0.45 6.92 -1.77
N LEU A 42 0.83 6.83 -2.16
CA LEU A 42 1.92 6.74 -1.19
C LEU A 42 1.99 7.98 -0.28
N GLY A 43 1.94 9.18 -0.86
CA GLY A 43 1.95 10.44 -0.12
C GLY A 43 0.76 10.58 0.82
N GLY A 44 -0.43 10.20 0.36
CA GLY A 44 -1.65 10.22 1.16
C GLY A 44 -1.59 9.25 2.34
N LEU A 45 -1.06 8.05 2.13
CA LEU A 45 -0.86 7.06 3.18
C LEU A 45 0.11 7.58 4.26
N VAL A 46 1.30 8.02 3.85
CA VAL A 46 2.33 8.48 4.79
C VAL A 46 1.87 9.73 5.53
N SER A 47 1.28 10.73 4.84
CA SER A 47 0.86 12.00 5.48
C SER A 47 -0.34 11.84 6.42
N SER A 48 -1.27 10.93 6.11
CA SER A 48 -2.44 10.68 6.97
C SER A 48 -2.05 10.03 8.30
N ARG A 49 -0.97 9.25 8.32
CA ARG A 49 -0.53 8.51 9.49
C ARG A 49 0.62 9.19 10.23
N LEU A 50 1.48 9.85 9.49
CA LEU A 50 2.62 10.57 10.03
C LEU A 50 2.60 12.02 9.57
N PRO A 51 1.64 12.84 10.03
CA PRO A 51 1.45 14.23 9.54
C PRO A 51 2.68 15.12 9.79
N ARG A 52 3.53 14.76 10.77
CA ARG A 52 4.79 15.45 11.05
C ARG A 52 5.97 14.99 10.19
N ASN A 53 5.81 13.89 9.43
CA ASN A 53 6.86 13.43 8.52
C ASN A 53 6.76 14.20 7.19
N PRO A 54 7.78 14.99 6.80
CA PRO A 54 7.74 15.80 5.58
C PRO A 54 7.67 14.95 4.30
N LEU A 55 8.11 13.68 4.33
CA LEU A 55 8.13 12.81 3.17
C LEU A 55 6.75 12.59 2.55
N GLY A 56 5.71 12.38 3.38
CA GLY A 56 4.33 12.23 2.90
C GLY A 56 3.84 13.47 2.15
N TRP A 57 4.14 14.66 2.67
CA TRP A 57 3.79 15.92 2.04
C TRP A 57 4.58 16.19 0.75
N VAL A 58 5.88 15.80 0.71
CA VAL A 58 6.70 15.87 -0.50
C VAL A 58 6.13 14.95 -1.58
N PHE A 59 5.73 13.73 -1.26
CA PHE A 59 5.08 12.84 -2.24
C PHE A 59 3.74 13.38 -2.73
N LEU A 60 2.92 14.00 -1.87
CA LEU A 60 1.70 14.68 -2.31
C LEU A 60 2.00 15.86 -3.22
N ALA A 61 3.04 16.64 -2.93
CA ALA A 61 3.48 17.75 -3.77
C ALA A 61 3.98 17.25 -5.13
N ILE A 62 4.80 16.21 -5.17
CA ILE A 62 5.25 15.53 -6.40
C ILE A 62 4.05 15.05 -7.22
N SER A 63 3.10 14.38 -6.57
CA SER A 63 1.90 13.86 -7.23
C SER A 63 1.05 14.97 -7.85
N LEU A 64 0.81 16.04 -7.11
CA LEU A 64 0.04 17.20 -7.61
C LEU A 64 0.76 17.91 -8.76
N ALA A 65 2.07 18.12 -8.60
CA ALA A 65 2.90 18.77 -9.61
C ALA A 65 3.04 17.93 -10.91
N ASN A 66 2.86 16.62 -10.85
CA ASN A 66 2.77 15.74 -12.03
C ASN A 66 1.33 15.63 -12.60
N ALA A 67 0.30 15.84 -11.79
CA ALA A 67 -1.08 15.77 -12.26
C ALA A 67 -1.49 17.02 -13.07
N ILE A 68 -1.00 18.19 -12.66
CA ILE A 68 -1.36 19.48 -13.29
C ILE A 68 -0.90 19.58 -14.75
N PRO A 69 0.36 19.24 -15.12
CA PRO A 69 0.82 19.25 -16.50
C PRO A 69 -0.05 18.41 -17.43
N GLY A 70 -0.41 17.19 -16.99
CA GLY A 70 -1.27 16.31 -17.75
C GLY A 70 -2.65 16.93 -18.02
N ALA A 71 -3.30 17.47 -16.98
CA ALA A 71 -4.58 18.17 -17.13
C ALA A 71 -4.47 19.39 -18.07
N ALA A 72 -3.38 20.16 -17.94
CA ALA A 72 -3.13 21.34 -18.77
C ALA A 72 -2.90 20.96 -20.24
N LEU A 73 -2.11 19.91 -20.50
CA LEU A 73 -1.85 19.40 -21.85
C LEU A 73 -3.13 18.86 -22.51
N GLN A 74 -3.88 18.01 -21.79
CA GLN A 74 -5.12 17.44 -22.32
C GLN A 74 -6.19 18.51 -22.54
N TYR A 75 -6.27 19.54 -21.71
CA TYR A 75 -7.16 20.67 -21.95
C TYR A 75 -6.72 21.53 -23.14
N THR A 76 -5.41 21.76 -23.30
CA THR A 76 -4.85 22.47 -24.45
C THR A 76 -5.20 21.74 -25.75
N ARG A 77 -5.04 20.42 -25.80
CA ARG A 77 -5.44 19.56 -26.90
C ARG A 77 -6.94 19.66 -27.19
N TYR A 78 -7.76 19.58 -26.13
CA TYR A 78 -9.22 19.72 -26.24
C TYR A 78 -9.62 21.06 -26.86
N ALA A 79 -9.08 22.16 -26.36
CA ALA A 79 -9.48 23.50 -26.76
C ALA A 79 -8.97 23.91 -28.17
N LEU A 80 -7.79 23.42 -28.56
CA LEU A 80 -7.17 23.85 -29.83
C LEU A 80 -7.37 22.86 -30.97
N ILE A 81 -7.60 21.57 -30.68
CA ILE A 81 -7.70 20.53 -31.70
C ILE A 81 -9.10 19.89 -31.72
N THR A 82 -9.58 19.37 -30.59
CA THR A 82 -10.80 18.56 -30.53
C THR A 82 -12.05 19.43 -30.62
N HIS A 83 -12.06 20.56 -29.93
CA HIS A 83 -13.15 21.53 -29.92
C HIS A 83 -12.62 22.97 -30.10
N PRO A 84 -12.20 23.32 -31.34
CA PRO A 84 -11.75 24.68 -31.64
C PRO A 84 -12.86 25.68 -31.35
N GLY A 85 -12.59 26.60 -30.42
CA GLY A 85 -13.58 27.59 -29.93
C GLY A 85 -13.95 27.39 -28.46
N ALA A 86 -13.48 26.34 -27.78
CA ALA A 86 -13.54 26.26 -26.33
C ALA A 86 -12.70 27.38 -25.70
N PRO A 87 -13.08 27.88 -24.49
CA PRO A 87 -12.32 28.92 -23.81
C PRO A 87 -10.86 28.49 -23.62
N PHE A 88 -9.91 29.29 -24.15
CA PHE A 88 -8.49 29.01 -24.06
C PHE A 88 -7.70 30.24 -23.63
N THR A 89 -6.68 29.99 -22.82
CA THR A 89 -5.66 30.98 -22.47
C THR A 89 -4.27 30.34 -22.36
N PRO A 90 -3.22 31.02 -22.86
CA PRO A 90 -1.83 30.52 -22.76
C PRO A 90 -1.33 30.32 -21.33
N TRP A 91 -2.02 30.82 -20.32
CA TRP A 91 -1.70 30.58 -18.91
C TRP A 91 -1.93 29.13 -18.49
N ILE A 92 -2.79 28.37 -19.19
CA ILE A 92 -3.06 26.97 -18.87
C ILE A 92 -1.83 26.10 -19.11
N PRO A 93 -1.28 26.00 -20.34
CA PRO A 93 -0.04 25.26 -20.58
C PRO A 93 1.16 25.89 -19.83
N TRP A 94 1.20 27.20 -19.64
CA TRP A 94 2.24 27.86 -18.84
C TRP A 94 2.27 27.31 -17.39
N PHE A 95 1.12 27.18 -16.75
CA PHE A 95 1.04 26.64 -15.40
C PHE A 95 1.40 25.14 -15.36
N GLY A 96 1.07 24.41 -16.42
CA GLY A 96 1.53 23.02 -16.60
C GLY A 96 3.06 22.94 -16.62
N HIS A 97 3.74 23.71 -17.46
CA HIS A 97 5.21 23.76 -17.54
C HIS A 97 5.86 24.20 -16.22
N LEU A 98 5.28 25.19 -15.54
CA LEU A 98 5.74 25.63 -14.22
C LEU A 98 5.76 24.45 -13.23
N THR A 99 4.68 23.68 -13.16
CA THR A 99 4.54 22.60 -12.18
C THR A 99 5.38 21.38 -12.53
N ASP A 100 5.53 21.06 -13.81
CA ASP A 100 6.39 19.98 -14.28
C ASP A 100 7.86 20.23 -13.92
N SER A 101 8.36 21.42 -14.20
CA SER A 101 9.75 21.81 -13.91
C SER A 101 10.08 21.82 -12.40
N LEU A 102 9.07 21.90 -11.51
CA LEU A 102 9.27 21.78 -10.07
C LEU A 102 9.63 20.36 -9.62
N VAL A 103 9.29 19.34 -10.41
CA VAL A 103 9.52 17.94 -10.05
C VAL A 103 10.84 17.43 -10.60
N TYR A 104 11.07 17.61 -11.89
CA TYR A 104 12.10 16.91 -12.65
C TYR A 104 13.01 17.88 -13.42
N PRO A 105 14.33 17.61 -13.57
CA PRO A 105 15.06 16.45 -13.03
C PRO A 105 15.56 16.62 -11.60
N ALA A 106 15.67 17.83 -11.05
CA ALA A 106 16.38 18.10 -9.81
C ALA A 106 15.50 18.60 -8.63
N GLY A 107 14.21 18.86 -8.85
CA GLY A 107 13.33 19.52 -7.90
C GLY A 107 12.83 18.61 -6.75
N LEU A 108 11.52 18.49 -6.64
CA LEU A 108 10.86 17.72 -5.59
C LEU A 108 11.25 16.25 -5.59
N ALA A 109 11.60 15.65 -6.76
CA ALA A 109 12.08 14.27 -6.85
C ALA A 109 13.39 14.08 -6.07
N THR A 110 14.36 15.00 -6.20
CA THR A 110 15.60 15.01 -5.41
C THR A 110 15.31 15.09 -3.92
N LEU A 111 14.42 16.01 -3.50
CA LEU A 111 14.04 16.15 -2.10
C LEU A 111 13.38 14.88 -1.57
N GLY A 112 12.49 14.26 -2.35
CA GLY A 112 11.87 12.98 -2.02
C GLY A 112 12.90 11.91 -1.73
N LEU A 113 13.89 11.70 -2.62
CA LEU A 113 14.95 10.71 -2.46
C LEU A 113 15.84 10.97 -1.23
N LEU A 114 16.18 12.24 -0.95
CA LEU A 114 17.00 12.61 0.19
C LEU A 114 16.30 12.38 1.55
N LEU A 115 14.99 12.43 1.56
CA LEU A 115 14.18 12.26 2.78
C LEU A 115 13.74 10.82 3.03
N ILE A 116 13.89 9.89 2.07
CA ILE A 116 13.54 8.47 2.24
C ILE A 116 14.44 7.81 3.29
N PRO A 117 13.89 6.98 4.22
CA PRO A 117 12.47 6.75 4.49
C PRO A 117 11.89 7.64 5.60
N ASP A 118 12.74 8.24 6.43
CA ASP A 118 12.37 8.80 7.75
C ASP A 118 11.95 10.28 7.71
N GLY A 119 11.98 10.89 6.53
CA GLY A 119 11.74 12.33 6.38
C GLY A 119 12.87 13.22 6.90
N ARG A 120 14.08 12.66 7.08
CA ARG A 120 15.26 13.36 7.57
C ARG A 120 16.44 13.22 6.63
N PHE A 121 17.25 14.27 6.52
CA PHE A 121 18.51 14.17 5.79
C PHE A 121 19.50 13.24 6.50
N LEU A 122 20.26 12.46 5.74
CA LEU A 122 21.28 11.53 6.27
C LEU A 122 22.37 12.26 7.07
N SER A 123 22.75 13.48 6.65
CA SER A 123 23.64 14.39 7.38
C SER A 123 23.49 15.82 6.85
N SER A 124 24.17 16.80 7.51
CA SER A 124 24.19 18.20 7.08
C SER A 124 24.73 18.39 5.66
N ARG A 125 25.64 17.55 5.19
CA ARG A 125 26.21 17.60 3.84
C ARG A 125 25.14 17.32 2.76
N TRP A 126 24.16 16.48 3.05
CA TRP A 126 23.06 16.17 2.12
C TRP A 126 22.05 17.31 1.97
N ARG A 127 22.03 18.28 2.90
CA ARG A 127 21.29 19.54 2.70
C ARG A 127 21.89 20.36 1.57
N ALA A 128 23.22 20.33 1.41
CA ALA A 128 23.85 21.02 0.29
C ALA A 128 23.39 20.44 -1.06
N VAL A 129 23.22 19.11 -1.18
CA VAL A 129 22.65 18.47 -2.39
C VAL A 129 21.22 18.98 -2.65
N ALA A 130 20.39 19.09 -1.58
CA ALA A 130 19.04 19.66 -1.74
C ALA A 130 19.06 21.11 -2.22
N TRP A 131 19.98 21.94 -1.72
CA TRP A 131 20.13 23.33 -2.16
C TRP A 131 20.65 23.43 -3.61
N VAL A 132 21.59 22.58 -4.01
CA VAL A 132 22.05 22.52 -5.42
C VAL A 132 20.89 22.07 -6.31
N GLY A 133 20.08 21.10 -5.88
CA GLY A 133 18.86 20.69 -6.58
C GLY A 133 17.87 21.85 -6.73
N ALA A 134 17.61 22.60 -5.67
CA ALA A 134 16.72 23.75 -5.69
C ALA A 134 17.25 24.86 -6.62
N ALA A 135 18.55 25.14 -6.60
CA ALA A 135 19.18 26.11 -7.51
C ALA A 135 19.10 25.68 -8.98
N SER A 136 19.37 24.39 -9.26
CA SER A 136 19.24 23.82 -10.61
C SER A 136 17.80 23.90 -11.12
N THR A 137 16.82 23.60 -10.25
CA THR A 137 15.38 23.72 -10.56
C THR A 137 15.00 25.19 -10.85
N ALA A 138 15.48 26.14 -10.02
CA ALA A 138 15.21 27.56 -10.24
C ALA A 138 15.82 28.04 -11.57
N ALA A 139 17.02 27.60 -11.91
CA ALA A 139 17.66 27.96 -13.18
C ALA A 139 16.90 27.37 -14.39
N LEU A 140 16.48 26.11 -14.29
CA LEU A 140 15.67 25.46 -15.34
C LEU A 140 14.30 26.14 -15.48
N LEU A 141 13.61 26.42 -14.36
CA LEU A 141 12.37 27.20 -14.34
C LEU A 141 12.53 28.54 -15.02
N PHE A 142 13.61 29.26 -14.73
CA PHE A 142 13.89 30.51 -15.38
C PHE A 142 14.06 30.34 -16.91
N ALA A 143 14.78 29.32 -17.35
CA ALA A 143 14.96 29.04 -18.78
C ALA A 143 13.60 28.72 -19.45
N THR A 144 12.83 27.81 -18.89
CA THR A 144 11.50 27.38 -19.41
C THR A 144 10.50 28.53 -19.44
N LEU A 145 10.39 29.30 -18.36
CA LEU A 145 9.42 30.39 -18.28
C LEU A 145 9.82 31.64 -19.03
N SER A 146 11.08 31.75 -19.42
CA SER A 146 11.59 32.88 -20.21
C SER A 146 11.60 32.63 -21.72
N ASP A 147 11.46 31.39 -22.18
CA ASP A 147 11.37 31.08 -23.60
C ASP A 147 10.09 31.68 -24.19
N PRO A 148 10.14 32.38 -25.35
CA PRO A 148 8.98 33.02 -25.94
C PRO A 148 7.88 32.08 -26.41
N THR A 149 8.17 30.78 -26.55
CA THR A 149 7.22 29.78 -27.00
C THR A 149 7.15 28.61 -26.01
N LEU A 150 5.93 28.17 -25.68
CA LEU A 150 5.68 26.90 -25.00
C LEU A 150 5.51 25.83 -26.09
N ILE A 151 6.53 25.00 -26.28
CA ILE A 151 6.51 23.94 -27.28
C ILE A 151 5.92 22.68 -26.65
N SER A 152 4.81 22.21 -27.19
CA SER A 152 4.34 20.85 -26.93
C SER A 152 4.75 19.96 -28.08
N ASN A 153 5.81 19.17 -27.88
CA ASN A 153 6.28 18.19 -28.88
C ASN A 153 5.19 17.18 -29.26
N ASP A 154 4.30 16.86 -28.31
CA ASP A 154 3.22 15.88 -28.48
C ASP A 154 2.06 16.41 -29.32
N LEU A 155 1.89 17.75 -29.36
CA LEU A 155 0.78 18.39 -30.11
C LEU A 155 1.21 19.03 -31.41
N ALA A 156 2.50 19.17 -31.67
CA ALA A 156 3.06 19.97 -32.75
C ALA A 156 2.50 21.44 -32.78
N ILE A 157 2.07 21.92 -31.63
CA ILE A 157 1.45 23.26 -31.48
C ILE A 157 2.38 24.13 -30.64
N ASN A 158 2.74 25.29 -31.21
CA ASN A 158 3.48 26.30 -30.48
C ASN A 158 2.50 27.31 -29.88
N VAL A 159 2.48 27.39 -28.55
CA VAL A 159 1.69 28.37 -27.83
C VAL A 159 2.61 29.51 -27.39
N ARG A 160 2.20 30.75 -27.59
CA ARG A 160 2.98 31.92 -27.12
C ARG A 160 3.06 31.90 -25.60
N ASN A 161 4.27 31.98 -25.07
CA ASN A 161 4.51 32.04 -23.64
C ASN A 161 4.15 33.44 -23.11
N PRO A 162 3.21 33.58 -22.13
CA PRO A 162 2.82 34.87 -21.57
C PRO A 162 3.97 35.62 -20.90
N THR A 163 4.99 34.91 -20.41
CA THR A 163 6.16 35.49 -19.71
C THR A 163 7.43 35.47 -20.58
N GLY A 164 7.32 35.03 -21.84
CA GLY A 164 8.44 34.83 -22.74
C GLY A 164 9.17 36.14 -23.11
N ILE A 165 10.49 36.04 -23.16
CA ILE A 165 11.40 37.14 -23.50
C ILE A 165 12.10 36.79 -24.80
N ALA A 166 11.87 37.57 -25.87
CA ALA A 166 12.38 37.26 -27.20
C ALA A 166 13.92 37.09 -27.25
N ALA A 167 14.67 37.84 -26.43
CA ALA A 167 16.11 37.71 -26.34
C ALA A 167 16.62 36.39 -25.73
N LEU A 168 15.73 35.58 -25.10
CA LEU A 168 16.04 34.34 -24.45
C LEU A 168 15.46 33.14 -25.22
N ALA A 169 15.08 33.33 -26.47
CA ALA A 169 14.57 32.29 -27.33
C ALA A 169 15.59 31.12 -27.44
N GLY A 170 15.13 29.90 -27.25
CA GLY A 170 15.96 28.70 -27.30
C GLY A 170 16.84 28.47 -26.06
N LEU A 171 16.67 29.23 -24.99
CA LEU A 171 17.42 29.03 -23.75
C LEU A 171 17.14 27.66 -23.14
N GLU A 172 15.89 27.20 -23.16
CA GLU A 172 15.47 25.91 -22.62
C GLU A 172 16.04 24.73 -23.43
N TYR A 173 15.85 24.77 -24.75
CA TYR A 173 16.22 23.65 -25.65
C TYR A 173 17.62 23.79 -26.26
N GLY A 174 18.34 24.87 -25.96
CA GLY A 174 19.71 25.10 -26.38
C GLY A 174 20.74 24.44 -25.44
N ALA A 175 22.02 24.73 -25.70
CA ALA A 175 23.12 24.17 -24.94
C ALA A 175 23.05 24.44 -23.42
N VAL A 176 22.51 25.60 -23.03
CA VAL A 176 22.36 25.97 -21.62
C VAL A 176 21.28 25.11 -20.94
N GLY A 177 20.10 25.00 -21.54
CA GLY A 177 19.03 24.16 -21.01
C GLY A 177 19.41 22.68 -20.91
N LEU A 178 20.11 22.19 -21.95
CA LEU A 178 20.64 20.82 -21.94
C LEU A 178 21.67 20.62 -20.81
N ALA A 179 22.58 21.58 -20.60
CA ALA A 179 23.54 21.52 -19.51
C ALA A 179 22.86 21.53 -18.13
N LEU A 180 21.83 22.37 -17.94
CA LEU A 180 21.04 22.45 -16.71
C LEU A 180 20.27 21.13 -16.47
N PHE A 181 19.73 20.54 -17.52
CA PHE A 181 19.03 19.24 -17.44
C PHE A 181 19.97 18.14 -16.98
N PHE A 182 21.15 18.00 -17.60
CA PHE A 182 22.14 16.98 -17.19
C PHE A 182 22.70 17.24 -15.79
N ALA A 183 22.92 18.50 -15.43
CA ALA A 183 23.30 18.87 -14.06
C ALA A 183 22.23 18.40 -13.07
N GLY A 184 20.95 18.62 -13.38
CA GLY A 184 19.83 18.16 -12.59
C GLY A 184 19.77 16.63 -12.48
N LEU A 185 19.99 15.89 -13.57
CA LEU A 185 20.09 14.42 -13.53
C LEU A 185 21.24 13.96 -12.64
N GLY A 186 22.38 14.63 -12.68
CA GLY A 186 23.52 14.36 -11.79
C GLY A 186 23.15 14.54 -10.31
N VAL A 187 22.40 15.60 -9.98
CA VAL A 187 21.90 15.86 -8.63
C VAL A 187 20.89 14.79 -8.21
N LEU A 188 19.99 14.36 -9.10
CA LEU A 188 19.03 13.30 -8.85
C LEU A 188 19.73 11.95 -8.58
N ALA A 189 20.73 11.60 -9.38
CA ALA A 189 21.54 10.40 -9.18
C ALA A 189 22.32 10.44 -7.85
N LEU A 190 22.89 11.60 -7.51
CA LEU A 190 23.54 11.81 -6.22
C LEU A 190 22.53 11.64 -5.06
N ALA A 191 21.33 12.21 -5.17
CA ALA A 191 20.27 12.02 -4.17
C ALA A 191 19.86 10.55 -4.04
N GLY A 192 19.73 9.82 -5.15
CA GLY A 192 19.47 8.38 -5.16
C GLY A 192 20.55 7.58 -4.42
N SER A 193 21.83 7.99 -4.54
CA SER A 193 22.93 7.35 -3.82
C SER A 193 22.79 7.47 -2.29
N SER A 194 22.06 8.47 -1.76
CA SER A 194 21.79 8.60 -0.32
C SER A 194 21.03 7.39 0.24
N VAL A 195 20.13 6.81 -0.55
CA VAL A 195 19.37 5.62 -0.18
C VAL A 195 20.29 4.40 -0.09
N LEU A 196 21.25 4.27 -1.02
CA LEU A 196 22.25 3.20 -0.98
C LEU A 196 23.19 3.34 0.22
N VAL A 197 23.60 4.57 0.55
CA VAL A 197 24.41 4.83 1.76
C VAL A 197 23.66 4.47 3.03
N ARG A 198 22.35 4.80 3.12
CA ARG A 198 21.50 4.38 4.23
C ARG A 198 21.44 2.86 4.33
N LEU A 199 21.22 2.16 3.21
CA LEU A 199 21.17 0.70 3.16
C LEU A 199 22.48 0.05 3.64
N ARG A 200 23.64 0.63 3.29
CA ARG A 200 24.95 0.14 3.74
C ARG A 200 25.18 0.33 5.23
N ARG A 201 24.63 1.37 5.84
CA ARG A 201 24.75 1.69 7.27
C ARG A 201 23.73 0.97 8.14
N ALA A 202 22.59 0.57 7.56
CA ALA A 202 21.52 -0.14 8.25
C ALA A 202 21.94 -1.58 8.59
N SER A 203 21.45 -2.08 9.74
CA SER A 203 21.66 -3.45 10.21
C SER A 203 20.32 -4.10 10.60
N GLY A 204 20.31 -5.43 10.71
CA GLY A 204 19.15 -6.19 11.15
C GLY A 204 17.90 -5.94 10.31
N GLU A 205 16.77 -5.71 10.98
CA GLU A 205 15.47 -5.47 10.34
C GLU A 205 15.42 -4.18 9.52
N GLU A 206 16.12 -3.12 9.95
CA GLU A 206 16.15 -1.84 9.23
C GLU A 206 16.74 -2.03 7.82
N ARG A 207 17.78 -2.86 7.70
CA ARG A 207 18.38 -3.19 6.40
C ARG A 207 17.40 -3.90 5.47
N LEU A 208 16.56 -4.78 6.01
CA LEU A 208 15.53 -5.48 5.22
C LEU A 208 14.43 -4.51 4.75
N ARG A 209 14.04 -3.55 5.60
CA ARG A 209 13.08 -2.49 5.26
C ARG A 209 13.56 -1.62 4.10
N LEU A 210 14.82 -1.16 4.18
CA LEU A 210 15.42 -0.29 3.19
C LEU A 210 15.77 -0.98 1.87
N ARG A 211 15.98 -2.30 1.89
CA ARG A 211 16.45 -3.07 0.73
C ARG A 211 15.53 -2.96 -0.48
N TRP A 212 14.22 -3.11 -0.28
CA TRP A 212 13.23 -3.02 -1.34
C TRP A 212 13.14 -1.61 -1.93
N ILE A 213 13.14 -0.59 -1.07
CA ILE A 213 13.13 0.81 -1.50
C ILE A 213 14.41 1.14 -2.26
N ALA A 214 15.56 0.71 -1.75
CA ALA A 214 16.86 0.93 -2.41
C ALA A 214 16.92 0.28 -3.80
N TYR A 215 16.38 -0.92 -3.97
CA TYR A 215 16.33 -1.60 -5.26
C TYR A 215 15.39 -0.89 -6.24
N ALA A 216 14.21 -0.44 -5.79
CA ALA A 216 13.29 0.29 -6.64
C ALA A 216 13.88 1.63 -7.09
N VAL A 217 14.52 2.38 -6.17
CA VAL A 217 15.20 3.64 -6.48
C VAL A 217 16.37 3.41 -7.44
N ALA A 218 17.23 2.42 -7.16
CA ALA A 218 18.36 2.11 -8.02
C ALA A 218 17.92 1.70 -9.43
N PHE A 219 16.89 0.87 -9.53
CA PHE A 219 16.31 0.48 -10.82
C PHE A 219 15.76 1.70 -11.56
N SER A 220 14.95 2.54 -10.91
CA SER A 220 14.31 3.69 -11.54
C SER A 220 15.34 4.70 -12.05
N VAL A 221 16.32 5.05 -11.21
CA VAL A 221 17.37 6.01 -11.58
C VAL A 221 18.29 5.45 -12.68
N LEU A 222 18.74 4.20 -12.54
CA LEU A 222 19.63 3.58 -13.52
C LEU A 222 18.94 3.38 -14.87
N ALA A 223 17.69 2.92 -14.89
CA ALA A 223 16.92 2.73 -16.12
C ALA A 223 16.76 4.06 -16.87
N ASN A 224 16.40 5.14 -16.18
CA ASN A 224 16.28 6.46 -16.80
C ASN A 224 17.62 6.99 -17.31
N ILE A 225 18.72 6.81 -16.58
CA ILE A 225 20.06 7.19 -17.04
C ILE A 225 20.42 6.41 -18.30
N LEU A 226 20.23 5.08 -18.32
CA LEU A 226 20.57 4.24 -19.47
C LEU A 226 19.75 4.62 -20.71
N VAL A 227 18.46 4.93 -20.55
CA VAL A 227 17.61 5.38 -21.66
C VAL A 227 18.09 6.73 -22.18
N THR A 228 18.39 7.67 -21.29
CA THR A 228 18.89 9.01 -21.67
C THR A 228 20.21 8.93 -22.40
N VAL A 229 21.16 8.12 -21.92
CA VAL A 229 22.46 7.90 -22.60
C VAL A 229 22.26 7.17 -23.93
N GLY A 230 21.39 6.16 -23.96
CA GLY A 230 21.03 5.43 -25.19
C GLY A 230 20.40 6.33 -26.24
N ALA A 231 19.55 7.28 -25.84
CA ALA A 231 18.97 8.29 -26.70
C ALA A 231 20.03 9.18 -27.38
N LEU A 232 21.06 9.55 -26.62
CA LEU A 232 22.14 10.39 -27.16
C LEU A 232 23.03 9.66 -28.14
N LEU A 233 23.21 8.35 -28.02
CA LEU A 233 24.23 7.59 -28.73
C LEU A 233 23.67 6.69 -29.82
N PHE A 234 22.48 6.10 -29.66
CA PHE A 234 22.04 4.97 -30.46
C PHE A 234 20.58 4.92 -30.83
N LEU A 235 19.70 5.65 -30.12
CA LEU A 235 18.25 5.54 -30.27
C LEU A 235 17.69 6.68 -31.13
N SER A 236 16.63 6.38 -31.89
CA SER A 236 15.81 7.45 -32.46
C SER A 236 15.09 8.22 -31.35
N GLN A 237 14.74 9.48 -31.62
CA GLN A 237 14.02 10.33 -30.64
C GLN A 237 12.71 9.67 -30.16
N GLU A 238 11.97 9.05 -31.07
CA GLU A 238 10.74 8.34 -30.75
C GLU A 238 10.97 7.15 -29.80
N ALA A 239 11.98 6.31 -30.10
CA ALA A 239 12.33 5.18 -29.26
C ALA A 239 12.81 5.63 -27.87
N ALA A 240 13.59 6.71 -27.83
CA ALA A 240 14.08 7.30 -26.59
C ALA A 240 12.94 7.84 -25.74
N ASN A 241 12.01 8.59 -26.31
CA ASN A 241 10.84 9.11 -25.61
C ASN A 241 9.97 7.97 -25.06
N PHE A 242 9.66 6.99 -25.91
CA PHE A 242 8.89 5.81 -25.48
C PHE A 242 9.53 5.07 -24.30
N LEU A 243 10.81 4.73 -24.42
CA LEU A 243 11.52 4.03 -23.35
C LEU A 243 11.65 4.87 -22.08
N SER A 244 11.81 6.18 -22.18
CA SER A 244 11.84 7.10 -21.05
C SER A 244 10.48 7.09 -20.29
N ILE A 245 9.39 7.19 -21.02
CA ILE A 245 8.04 7.14 -20.44
C ILE A 245 7.79 5.78 -19.76
N VAL A 246 8.07 4.68 -20.45
CA VAL A 246 7.87 3.32 -19.92
C VAL A 246 8.73 3.08 -18.66
N THR A 247 10.01 3.45 -18.69
CA THR A 247 10.89 3.27 -17.51
C THR A 247 10.49 4.17 -16.35
N THR A 248 9.96 5.35 -16.60
CA THR A 248 9.43 6.26 -15.58
C THR A 248 8.14 5.71 -14.96
N ILE A 249 7.20 5.20 -15.76
CA ILE A 249 5.98 4.55 -15.26
C ILE A 249 6.34 3.33 -14.41
N ILE A 250 7.18 2.43 -14.92
CA ILE A 250 7.57 1.22 -14.19
C ILE A 250 8.34 1.56 -12.92
N GLY A 251 9.32 2.46 -13.00
CA GLY A 251 10.20 2.80 -11.87
C GLY A 251 9.50 3.62 -10.79
N PHE A 252 9.04 4.80 -11.14
CA PHE A 252 8.50 5.76 -10.19
C PHE A 252 6.99 5.62 -9.98
N GLY A 253 6.24 5.22 -11.00
CA GLY A 253 4.79 5.03 -10.90
C GLY A 253 4.40 3.71 -10.23
N ILE A 254 5.18 2.66 -10.37
CA ILE A 254 4.84 1.30 -9.94
C ILE A 254 5.84 0.75 -8.92
N ALA A 255 7.11 0.60 -9.29
CA ALA A 255 8.09 -0.12 -8.47
C ALA A 255 8.38 0.60 -7.14
N LEU A 256 8.47 1.92 -7.15
CA LEU A 256 8.72 2.70 -5.94
C LEU A 256 7.52 2.64 -4.97
N PRO A 257 6.26 2.91 -5.36
CA PRO A 257 5.10 2.72 -4.49
C PRO A 257 4.94 1.28 -3.99
N ALA A 258 5.19 0.27 -4.84
CA ALA A 258 5.15 -1.13 -4.45
C ALA A 258 6.22 -1.48 -3.42
N ALA A 259 7.45 -1.00 -3.59
CA ALA A 259 8.55 -1.20 -2.64
C ALA A 259 8.26 -0.56 -1.28
N PHE A 260 7.70 0.67 -1.26
CA PHE A 260 7.21 1.29 -0.02
C PHE A 260 6.07 0.49 0.59
N GLY A 261 5.12 0.04 -0.24
CA GLY A 261 4.05 -0.87 0.19
C GLY A 261 4.63 -2.09 0.92
N VAL A 262 5.58 -2.81 0.31
CA VAL A 262 6.24 -3.96 0.93
C VAL A 262 6.98 -3.56 2.23
N ALA A 263 7.72 -2.45 2.23
CA ALA A 263 8.45 -1.99 3.42
C ALA A 263 7.50 -1.64 4.58
N ILE A 264 6.39 -0.97 4.29
CA ILE A 264 5.38 -0.62 5.29
C ILE A 264 4.67 -1.87 5.82
N LEU A 265 4.23 -2.75 4.91
CA LEU A 265 3.33 -3.85 5.23
C LEU A 265 4.05 -5.05 5.85
N ARG A 266 5.19 -5.45 5.28
CA ARG A 266 5.93 -6.63 5.73
C ARG A 266 6.89 -6.33 6.88
N TYR A 267 7.49 -5.14 6.86
CA TYR A 267 8.56 -4.79 7.79
C TYR A 267 8.19 -3.67 8.77
N ARG A 268 6.91 -3.31 8.87
CA ARG A 268 6.39 -2.29 9.82
C ARG A 268 7.17 -0.97 9.77
N LEU A 269 7.49 -0.47 8.59
CA LEU A 269 8.31 0.74 8.44
C LEU A 269 7.74 1.94 9.23
N TYR A 270 6.42 1.97 9.45
CA TYR A 270 5.72 3.07 10.12
C TYR A 270 4.72 2.62 11.20
N ASP A 271 4.78 1.38 11.71
CA ASP A 271 3.85 0.82 12.72
C ASP A 271 2.36 1.09 12.41
N LEU A 272 1.98 0.92 11.16
CA LEU A 272 0.63 1.23 10.67
C LEU A 272 -0.35 0.08 10.96
N ASP A 273 -1.54 0.43 11.46
CA ASP A 273 -2.63 -0.51 11.72
C ASP A 273 -3.22 -1.14 10.44
N LEU A 274 -3.65 -2.39 10.56
CA LEU A 274 -3.93 -3.33 9.46
C LEU A 274 -5.16 -3.05 8.62
N LEU A 275 -6.16 -2.32 9.12
CA LEU A 275 -7.43 -2.12 8.41
C LEU A 275 -7.30 -1.30 7.12
N LEU A 276 -6.33 -0.38 7.06
CA LEU A 276 -6.02 0.40 5.86
C LEU A 276 -5.17 -0.36 4.85
N ASN A 277 -4.54 -1.44 5.27
CA ASN A 277 -3.63 -2.26 4.51
C ASN A 277 -4.29 -2.86 3.24
N ARG A 278 -5.51 -3.38 3.36
CA ARG A 278 -6.22 -4.00 2.23
C ARG A 278 -6.59 -2.98 1.15
N THR A 279 -7.13 -1.82 1.53
CA THR A 279 -7.55 -0.79 0.56
C THR A 279 -6.35 -0.20 -0.18
N VAL A 280 -5.23 0.04 0.50
CA VAL A 280 -4.00 0.57 -0.09
C VAL A 280 -3.36 -0.45 -1.02
N VAL A 281 -3.28 -1.73 -0.60
CA VAL A 281 -2.73 -2.80 -1.43
C VAL A 281 -3.59 -3.03 -2.67
N TYR A 282 -4.91 -3.11 -2.51
CA TYR A 282 -5.80 -3.27 -3.67
C TYR A 282 -5.77 -2.04 -4.58
N GLY A 283 -5.68 -0.83 -4.03
CA GLY A 283 -5.48 0.40 -4.80
C GLY A 283 -4.16 0.40 -5.57
N ALA A 284 -3.05 0.08 -4.92
CA ALA A 284 -1.74 -0.04 -5.56
C ALA A 284 -1.72 -1.13 -6.64
N VAL A 285 -2.28 -2.31 -6.35
CA VAL A 285 -2.42 -3.39 -7.34
C VAL A 285 -3.28 -2.95 -8.51
N THR A 286 -4.39 -2.24 -8.30
CA THR A 286 -5.23 -1.72 -9.38
C THR A 286 -4.47 -0.75 -10.28
N VAL A 287 -3.68 0.17 -9.70
CA VAL A 287 -2.82 1.11 -10.45
C VAL A 287 -1.76 0.37 -11.25
N VAL A 288 -1.07 -0.62 -10.63
CA VAL A 288 -0.08 -1.46 -11.31
C VAL A 288 -0.70 -2.21 -12.49
N LEU A 289 -1.90 -2.77 -12.31
CA LEU A 289 -2.60 -3.51 -13.35
C LEU A 289 -3.06 -2.59 -14.48
N ALA A 290 -3.59 -1.43 -14.17
CA ALA A 290 -3.99 -0.43 -15.15
C ALA A 290 -2.78 0.05 -15.97
N ALA A 291 -1.65 0.29 -15.32
CA ALA A 291 -0.41 0.68 -15.98
C ALA A 291 0.18 -0.44 -16.86
N ALA A 292 0.24 -1.67 -16.35
CA ALA A 292 0.71 -2.83 -17.12
C ALA A 292 -0.16 -3.07 -18.37
N PHE A 293 -1.46 -2.89 -18.21
CA PHE A 293 -2.41 -3.00 -19.30
C PHE A 293 -2.21 -1.88 -20.35
N GLY A 294 -2.09 -0.62 -19.90
CA GLY A 294 -1.81 0.50 -20.80
C GLY A 294 -0.50 0.32 -21.59
N VAL A 295 0.56 -0.15 -20.93
CA VAL A 295 1.83 -0.49 -21.61
C VAL A 295 1.62 -1.61 -22.62
N ALA A 296 0.84 -2.64 -22.29
CA ALA A 296 0.53 -3.74 -23.23
C ALA A 296 -0.27 -3.26 -24.44
N ASP A 297 -1.23 -2.35 -24.25
CA ASP A 297 -2.00 -1.74 -25.34
C ASP A 297 -1.10 -0.94 -26.29
N VAL A 298 -0.25 -0.07 -25.74
CA VAL A 298 0.71 0.71 -26.54
C VAL A 298 1.66 -0.20 -27.32
N LEU A 299 2.19 -1.25 -26.72
CA LEU A 299 3.07 -2.21 -27.40
C LEU A 299 2.34 -2.97 -28.51
N ALA A 300 1.08 -3.38 -28.26
CA ALA A 300 0.27 -4.06 -29.27
C ALA A 300 -0.08 -3.13 -30.44
N GLN A 301 -0.43 -1.88 -30.16
CA GLN A 301 -0.71 -0.87 -31.19
C GLN A 301 0.53 -0.61 -32.06
N ARG A 302 1.72 -0.46 -31.47
CA ARG A 302 2.97 -0.29 -32.21
C ARG A 302 3.31 -1.53 -33.05
N ALA A 303 3.06 -2.73 -32.53
CA ALA A 303 3.26 -3.96 -33.28
C ALA A 303 2.31 -4.04 -34.50
N VAL A 304 1.06 -3.65 -34.32
CA VAL A 304 0.07 -3.60 -35.43
C VAL A 304 0.45 -2.51 -36.45
N GLU A 305 0.82 -1.33 -36.00
CA GLU A 305 1.24 -0.22 -36.86
C GLU A 305 2.50 -0.56 -37.67
N SER A 306 3.44 -1.31 -37.08
CA SER A 306 4.64 -1.78 -37.82
C SER A 306 4.36 -2.78 -38.94
N VAL A 307 3.28 -3.56 -38.81
CA VAL A 307 2.90 -4.60 -39.81
C VAL A 307 1.87 -4.08 -40.81
N PHE A 308 0.89 -3.34 -40.33
CA PHE A 308 -0.28 -2.93 -41.15
C PHE A 308 -0.26 -1.46 -41.57
N HIS A 309 0.72 -0.67 -41.13
CA HIS A 309 0.88 0.77 -41.40
C HIS A 309 -0.40 1.59 -41.04
N SER A 310 -1.23 1.06 -40.20
CA SER A 310 -2.45 1.70 -39.69
C SER A 310 -2.74 1.29 -38.25
N ARG A 311 -3.27 2.22 -37.46
CA ARG A 311 -3.76 1.90 -36.11
C ARG A 311 -5.12 1.22 -36.22
N SER A 312 -5.42 0.29 -35.35
CA SER A 312 -6.67 -0.46 -35.35
C SER A 312 -7.45 -0.23 -34.07
N ASP A 313 -8.58 0.46 -34.18
CA ASP A 313 -9.53 0.65 -33.06
C ASP A 313 -10.07 -0.67 -32.53
N LEU A 314 -10.12 -1.71 -33.39
CA LEU A 314 -10.54 -3.07 -32.99
C LEU A 314 -9.51 -3.73 -32.03
N VAL A 315 -8.22 -3.42 -32.17
CA VAL A 315 -7.17 -3.94 -31.28
C VAL A 315 -7.29 -3.30 -29.90
N SER A 316 -7.47 -1.98 -29.83
CA SER A 316 -7.68 -1.28 -28.54
C SER A 316 -8.98 -1.73 -27.87
N ALA A 317 -10.06 -1.86 -28.62
CA ALA A 317 -11.33 -2.38 -28.10
C ALA A 317 -11.20 -3.84 -27.62
N GLY A 318 -10.51 -4.69 -28.38
CA GLY A 318 -10.27 -6.10 -28.02
C GLY A 318 -9.39 -6.23 -26.76
N LEU A 319 -8.34 -5.44 -26.67
CA LEU A 319 -7.48 -5.37 -25.50
C LEU A 319 -8.22 -4.81 -24.28
N GLY A 320 -9.06 -3.77 -24.46
CA GLY A 320 -9.91 -3.21 -23.41
C GLY A 320 -10.89 -4.24 -22.83
N VAL A 321 -11.54 -5.01 -23.69
CA VAL A 321 -12.40 -6.14 -23.28
C VAL A 321 -11.59 -7.23 -22.60
N GLY A 322 -10.42 -7.59 -23.16
CA GLY A 322 -9.49 -8.57 -22.57
C GLY A 322 -9.03 -8.16 -21.16
N ALA A 323 -8.75 -6.88 -20.93
CA ALA A 323 -8.40 -6.33 -19.61
C ALA A 323 -9.55 -6.45 -18.63
N ALA A 324 -10.73 -5.98 -19.03
CA ALA A 324 -11.91 -6.05 -18.19
C ALA A 324 -12.21 -7.51 -17.79
N MET A 325 -12.07 -8.45 -18.72
CA MET A 325 -12.23 -9.88 -18.47
C MET A 325 -11.13 -10.48 -17.59
N SER A 326 -9.90 -10.00 -17.72
CA SER A 326 -8.73 -10.48 -16.97
C SER A 326 -8.68 -9.96 -15.54
N PHE A 327 -9.36 -8.84 -15.25
CA PHE A 327 -9.33 -8.21 -13.92
C PHE A 327 -9.87 -9.14 -12.81
N GLY A 328 -10.96 -9.84 -13.07
CA GLY A 328 -11.56 -10.78 -12.13
C GLY A 328 -10.68 -12.00 -11.81
N PRO A 329 -10.19 -12.75 -12.80
CA PRO A 329 -9.24 -13.84 -12.62
C PRO A 329 -7.94 -13.38 -11.93
N MET A 330 -7.38 -12.27 -12.37
CA MET A 330 -6.11 -11.75 -11.85
C MET A 330 -6.24 -11.30 -10.39
N ARG A 331 -7.33 -10.64 -10.01
CA ARG A 331 -7.63 -10.33 -8.60
C ARG A 331 -7.73 -11.59 -7.75
N ARG A 332 -8.32 -12.66 -8.27
CA ARG A 332 -8.40 -13.97 -7.59
C ARG A 332 -7.03 -14.62 -7.45
N TRP A 333 -6.17 -14.49 -8.45
CA TRP A 333 -4.81 -15.04 -8.43
C TRP A 333 -3.84 -14.25 -7.54
N ILE A 334 -3.95 -12.92 -7.52
CA ILE A 334 -3.12 -12.04 -6.70
C ILE A 334 -3.53 -12.09 -5.21
N ARG A 335 -4.82 -12.27 -4.92
CA ARG A 335 -5.33 -12.32 -3.55
C ARG A 335 -4.58 -13.31 -2.65
N PRO A 336 -4.36 -14.59 -2.99
CA PRO A 336 -3.60 -15.51 -2.14
C PRO A 336 -2.12 -15.12 -2.01
N ILE A 337 -1.54 -14.47 -3.02
CA ILE A 337 -0.17 -13.94 -2.96
C ILE A 337 -0.13 -12.79 -1.94
N VAL A 338 -1.04 -11.84 -2.03
CA VAL A 338 -1.16 -10.73 -1.09
C VAL A 338 -1.42 -11.24 0.32
N ASP A 339 -2.39 -12.16 0.51
CA ASP A 339 -2.72 -12.73 1.82
C ASP A 339 -1.55 -13.56 2.40
N ARG A 340 -0.70 -14.16 1.56
CA ARG A 340 0.51 -14.88 1.99
C ARG A 340 1.61 -13.95 2.48
N PHE A 341 1.76 -12.78 1.86
CA PHE A 341 2.78 -11.79 2.24
C PHE A 341 2.29 -10.80 3.30
N LEU A 342 0.98 -10.70 3.49
CA LEU A 342 0.31 -9.73 4.36
C LEU A 342 -0.70 -10.44 5.26
N PRO A 343 -0.23 -11.18 6.29
CA PRO A 343 -1.14 -11.76 7.28
C PRO A 343 -1.95 -10.63 7.92
N ALA A 344 -3.26 -10.77 7.92
CA ALA A 344 -4.11 -9.83 8.63
C ALA A 344 -3.80 -9.95 10.13
N ARG A 345 -3.51 -8.83 10.77
CA ARG A 345 -3.38 -8.77 12.23
C ARG A 345 -4.65 -8.14 12.80
N ALA A 346 -5.14 -8.70 13.85
CA ALA A 346 -6.28 -8.17 14.58
C ALA A 346 -6.00 -8.34 16.07
N ARG A 347 -6.45 -7.38 16.89
CA ARG A 347 -6.48 -7.57 18.33
C ARG A 347 -7.85 -8.13 18.68
N LEU A 348 -7.89 -9.40 19.03
CA LEU A 348 -9.11 -10.14 19.33
C LEU A 348 -9.05 -10.74 20.73
N THR A 349 -10.21 -11.05 21.27
CA THR A 349 -10.32 -11.88 22.47
C THR A 349 -10.33 -13.34 22.04
N LEU A 350 -9.45 -14.11 22.62
CA LEU A 350 -9.21 -15.53 22.35
C LEU A 350 -9.82 -16.33 23.48
N LEU A 351 -10.57 -17.38 23.15
CA LEU A 351 -11.18 -18.31 24.07
C LEU A 351 -10.66 -19.72 23.75
N PHE A 352 -10.07 -20.37 24.73
CA PHE A 352 -9.78 -21.80 24.71
C PHE A 352 -10.61 -22.50 25.77
N THR A 353 -11.19 -23.64 25.43
CA THR A 353 -11.90 -24.49 26.38
C THR A 353 -11.60 -25.97 26.10
N ASP A 354 -11.56 -26.78 27.15
CA ASP A 354 -11.14 -28.18 27.11
C ASP A 354 -11.87 -28.96 28.20
N ILE A 355 -12.20 -30.25 27.95
CA ILE A 355 -12.87 -31.11 28.94
C ILE A 355 -11.85 -31.57 29.97
N VAL A 356 -12.16 -31.39 31.24
CA VAL A 356 -11.34 -31.89 32.35
C VAL A 356 -11.51 -33.41 32.49
N GLY A 357 -10.40 -34.13 32.53
CA GLY A 357 -10.43 -35.60 32.72
C GLY A 357 -10.94 -36.41 31.52
N SER A 358 -10.91 -35.85 30.29
CA SER A 358 -11.42 -36.48 29.08
C SER A 358 -10.82 -37.90 28.84
N THR A 359 -9.54 -38.10 29.12
CA THR A 359 -8.88 -39.39 28.99
C THR A 359 -9.48 -40.42 29.95
N GLN A 360 -9.78 -40.04 31.20
CA GLN A 360 -10.42 -40.94 32.16
C GLN A 360 -11.86 -41.26 31.76
N ALA A 361 -12.59 -40.25 31.29
CA ALA A 361 -13.97 -40.40 30.79
C ALA A 361 -14.05 -41.43 29.62
N ILE A 362 -13.04 -41.45 28.72
CA ILE A 362 -12.96 -42.45 27.65
C ILE A 362 -12.83 -43.84 28.23
N VAL A 363 -11.98 -44.04 29.25
CA VAL A 363 -11.77 -45.32 29.89
C VAL A 363 -13.05 -45.80 30.59
N ASP A 364 -13.75 -44.91 31.28
CA ASP A 364 -14.93 -45.23 32.09
C ASP A 364 -16.19 -45.52 31.25
N LEU A 365 -16.39 -44.77 30.16
CA LEU A 365 -17.57 -44.83 29.30
C LEU A 365 -17.42 -45.78 28.11
N GLY A 366 -16.19 -46.03 27.69
CA GLY A 366 -15.86 -46.72 26.46
C GLY A 366 -16.04 -45.87 25.21
N ASP A 367 -15.38 -46.22 24.10
CA ASP A 367 -15.23 -45.41 22.88
C ASP A 367 -16.56 -45.00 22.25
N GLU A 368 -17.58 -45.84 22.27
CA GLU A 368 -18.85 -45.56 21.59
C GLU A 368 -19.68 -44.51 22.34
N ARG A 369 -19.82 -44.68 23.67
CA ARG A 369 -20.55 -43.76 24.52
C ARG A 369 -19.82 -42.42 24.62
N TRP A 370 -18.49 -42.46 24.69
CA TRP A 370 -17.69 -41.23 24.66
C TRP A 370 -17.88 -40.45 23.37
N ARG A 371 -17.85 -41.09 22.19
CA ARG A 371 -18.13 -40.38 20.92
C ARG A 371 -19.48 -39.73 20.91
N ALA A 372 -20.53 -40.42 21.32
CA ALA A 372 -21.88 -39.83 21.37
C ALA A 372 -21.95 -38.61 22.33
N LEU A 373 -21.26 -38.71 23.49
CA LEU A 373 -21.19 -37.59 24.45
C LEU A 373 -20.37 -36.42 23.91
N LEU A 374 -19.22 -36.71 23.26
CA LEU A 374 -18.38 -35.69 22.63
C LEU A 374 -19.09 -34.96 21.48
N ASP A 375 -19.92 -35.64 20.71
CA ASP A 375 -20.72 -35.01 19.65
C ASP A 375 -21.78 -34.05 20.24
N ARG A 376 -22.43 -34.46 21.34
CA ARG A 376 -23.37 -33.57 22.07
C ARG A 376 -22.66 -32.36 22.65
N TYR A 377 -21.48 -32.55 23.24
CA TYR A 377 -20.62 -31.49 23.73
C TYR A 377 -20.28 -30.47 22.61
N ARG A 378 -19.80 -30.98 21.47
CA ARG A 378 -19.45 -30.13 20.31
C ARG A 378 -20.65 -29.31 19.80
N VAL A 379 -21.82 -29.92 19.72
CA VAL A 379 -23.06 -29.22 19.33
C VAL A 379 -23.39 -28.12 20.34
N SER A 380 -23.29 -28.39 21.64
CA SER A 380 -23.56 -27.40 22.69
C SER A 380 -22.57 -26.22 22.64
N VAL A 381 -21.26 -26.50 22.49
CA VAL A 381 -20.24 -25.43 22.39
C VAL A 381 -20.49 -24.56 21.14
N ARG A 382 -20.73 -25.16 19.98
CA ARG A 382 -21.02 -24.43 18.75
C ARG A 382 -22.29 -23.60 18.82
N HIS A 383 -23.31 -24.09 19.50
CA HIS A 383 -24.53 -23.34 19.75
C HIS A 383 -24.26 -22.05 20.54
N GLU A 384 -23.50 -22.14 21.62
CA GLU A 384 -23.13 -20.98 22.42
C GLU A 384 -22.18 -20.02 21.69
N LEU A 385 -21.19 -20.55 20.96
CA LEU A 385 -20.33 -19.73 20.11
C LEU A 385 -21.14 -18.88 19.11
N SER A 386 -22.10 -19.50 18.42
CA SER A 386 -22.99 -18.83 17.48
C SER A 386 -23.84 -17.76 18.15
N ARG A 387 -24.42 -18.07 19.32
CA ARG A 387 -25.27 -17.16 20.11
C ARG A 387 -24.54 -15.88 20.53
N PHE A 388 -23.26 -16.00 20.91
CA PHE A 388 -22.42 -14.87 21.34
C PHE A 388 -21.54 -14.28 20.23
N ARG A 389 -21.77 -14.69 18.96
CA ARG A 389 -21.00 -14.25 17.78
C ARG A 389 -19.51 -14.55 17.90
N GLY A 390 -19.17 -15.68 18.52
CA GLY A 390 -17.81 -16.24 18.51
C GLY A 390 -17.52 -16.89 17.17
N HIS A 391 -16.29 -16.77 16.71
CA HIS A 391 -15.81 -17.42 15.49
C HIS A 391 -14.97 -18.63 15.90
N GLU A 392 -15.43 -19.85 15.58
CA GLU A 392 -14.65 -21.09 15.76
C GLU A 392 -13.46 -21.07 14.81
N VAL A 393 -12.25 -21.15 15.35
CA VAL A 393 -11.00 -21.16 14.57
C VAL A 393 -10.52 -22.59 14.36
N ASN A 394 -10.54 -23.39 15.41
CA ASN A 394 -10.08 -24.77 15.37
C ASN A 394 -10.71 -25.59 16.50
N THR A 395 -10.88 -26.91 16.22
CA THR A 395 -11.31 -27.90 17.21
C THR A 395 -10.38 -29.11 17.10
N ALA A 396 -9.69 -29.42 18.19
CA ALA A 396 -8.77 -30.57 18.27
C ALA A 396 -9.22 -31.49 19.41
N GLY A 397 -9.84 -32.64 19.05
CA GLY A 397 -10.41 -33.55 20.03
C GLY A 397 -11.64 -32.91 20.75
N ASP A 398 -11.46 -32.68 22.04
CA ASP A 398 -12.38 -32.05 22.97
C ASP A 398 -12.07 -30.54 23.19
N ALA A 399 -10.90 -30.06 22.74
CA ALA A 399 -10.52 -28.68 22.86
C ALA A 399 -11.10 -27.80 21.74
N PHE A 400 -11.64 -26.64 22.11
CA PHE A 400 -12.11 -25.59 21.18
C PHE A 400 -11.23 -24.35 21.29
N PHE A 401 -10.96 -23.74 20.14
CA PHE A 401 -10.36 -22.43 20.01
C PHE A 401 -11.30 -21.53 19.23
N ALA A 402 -11.70 -20.41 19.84
CA ALA A 402 -12.57 -19.41 19.23
C ALA A 402 -12.05 -18.00 19.45
N THR A 403 -12.46 -17.07 18.58
CA THR A 403 -12.13 -15.65 18.66
C THR A 403 -13.37 -14.78 18.73
N PHE A 404 -13.27 -13.62 19.37
CA PHE A 404 -14.35 -12.66 19.55
C PHE A 404 -13.84 -11.24 19.34
N ASP A 405 -14.64 -10.42 18.66
CA ASP A 405 -14.41 -8.98 18.54
C ASP A 405 -14.72 -8.22 19.86
N ARG A 406 -15.60 -8.77 20.67
CA ARG A 406 -16.12 -8.13 21.90
C ARG A 406 -15.71 -8.92 23.15
N PRO A 407 -14.84 -8.35 24.00
CA PRO A 407 -14.34 -9.03 25.21
C PRO A 407 -15.43 -9.54 26.15
N ALA A 408 -16.44 -8.72 26.44
CA ALA A 408 -17.54 -9.10 27.32
C ALA A 408 -18.40 -10.26 26.76
N ALA A 409 -18.54 -10.34 25.41
CA ALA A 409 -19.24 -11.44 24.77
C ALA A 409 -18.47 -12.77 24.92
N ALA A 410 -17.14 -12.74 24.85
CA ALA A 410 -16.31 -13.91 25.07
C ALA A 410 -16.46 -14.49 26.49
N VAL A 411 -16.48 -13.62 27.51
CA VAL A 411 -16.69 -14.07 28.90
C VAL A 411 -18.10 -14.61 29.10
N SER A 412 -19.11 -13.95 28.52
CA SER A 412 -20.49 -14.45 28.59
C SER A 412 -20.67 -15.80 27.91
N CYS A 413 -19.98 -15.99 26.76
CA CYS A 413 -19.95 -17.25 26.04
C CYS A 413 -19.28 -18.37 26.89
N ALA A 414 -18.14 -18.07 27.52
CA ALA A 414 -17.45 -19.02 28.39
C ALA A 414 -18.35 -19.52 29.53
N ARG A 415 -19.08 -18.62 30.19
CA ARG A 415 -20.08 -18.99 31.23
C ARG A 415 -21.20 -19.87 30.67
N ALA A 416 -21.73 -19.52 29.50
CA ALA A 416 -22.80 -20.29 28.87
C ALA A 416 -22.33 -21.68 28.42
N ILE A 417 -21.10 -21.80 27.90
CA ILE A 417 -20.47 -23.10 27.58
C ILE A 417 -20.36 -23.95 28.85
N GLY A 418 -19.81 -23.40 29.95
CA GLY A 418 -19.69 -24.11 31.21
C GLY A 418 -21.03 -24.67 31.69
N ALA A 419 -22.08 -23.85 31.73
CA ALA A 419 -23.41 -24.28 32.13
C ALA A 419 -24.01 -25.34 31.21
N ALA A 420 -23.88 -25.21 29.90
CA ALA A 420 -24.41 -26.17 28.93
C ALA A 420 -23.68 -27.52 28.98
N VAL A 421 -22.37 -27.50 29.28
CA VAL A 421 -21.52 -28.70 29.37
C VAL A 421 -21.76 -29.42 30.71
N ASN A 422 -21.93 -28.69 31.79
CA ASN A 422 -22.30 -29.26 33.10
C ASN A 422 -23.63 -30.00 33.03
N ALA A 423 -24.61 -29.52 32.25
CA ALA A 423 -25.86 -30.22 32.01
C ALA A 423 -25.70 -31.59 31.30
N LEU A 424 -24.55 -31.80 30.66
CA LEU A 424 -24.16 -33.12 30.06
C LEU A 424 -23.41 -34.04 31.02
N GLY A 425 -23.15 -33.59 32.25
CA GLY A 425 -22.31 -34.29 33.23
C GLY A 425 -20.79 -34.21 32.92
N LEU A 426 -20.37 -33.24 32.16
CA LEU A 426 -18.97 -32.95 31.86
C LEU A 426 -18.53 -31.66 32.50
N HIS A 427 -17.26 -31.54 32.81
CA HIS A 427 -16.64 -30.37 33.37
C HIS A 427 -15.61 -29.79 32.39
N VAL A 428 -15.55 -28.47 32.25
CA VAL A 428 -14.60 -27.80 31.36
C VAL A 428 -13.76 -26.78 32.09
N ARG A 429 -12.56 -26.57 31.59
CA ARG A 429 -11.72 -25.43 31.93
C ARG A 429 -11.68 -24.47 30.75
N THR A 430 -11.71 -23.18 31.04
CA THR A 430 -11.72 -22.16 29.98
C THR A 430 -10.71 -21.07 30.28
N GLY A 431 -9.94 -20.68 29.27
CA GLY A 431 -8.97 -19.59 29.33
C GLY A 431 -9.23 -18.53 28.29
N LEU A 432 -9.19 -17.24 28.70
CA LEU A 432 -9.37 -16.12 27.81
C LEU A 432 -8.20 -15.14 27.90
N HIS A 433 -7.81 -14.62 26.74
CA HIS A 433 -6.81 -13.57 26.63
C HIS A 433 -7.17 -12.61 25.48
N VAL A 434 -6.79 -11.33 25.60
CA VAL A 434 -6.90 -10.37 24.51
C VAL A 434 -5.51 -10.02 23.99
N GLY A 435 -5.29 -10.15 22.71
CA GLY A 435 -3.97 -9.86 22.14
C GLY A 435 -3.95 -9.79 20.62
N ASP A 436 -2.79 -9.41 20.10
CA ASP A 436 -2.56 -9.32 18.66
C ASP A 436 -2.32 -10.72 18.07
N ILE A 437 -3.12 -11.05 17.06
CA ILE A 437 -3.03 -12.29 16.30
C ILE A 437 -2.70 -12.03 14.85
N GLU A 438 -2.10 -13.01 14.19
CA GLU A 438 -1.90 -13.04 12.74
C GLU A 438 -2.90 -14.02 12.12
N MET A 439 -3.70 -13.52 11.16
CA MET A 439 -4.65 -14.32 10.40
C MET A 439 -4.10 -14.59 9.00
N ARG A 440 -3.98 -15.87 8.62
CA ARG A 440 -3.63 -16.32 7.27
C ARG A 440 -4.76 -17.19 6.73
N GLY A 441 -5.67 -16.59 5.99
CA GLY A 441 -6.93 -17.25 5.64
C GLY A 441 -7.72 -17.57 6.91
N GLU A 442 -8.04 -18.83 7.17
CA GLU A 442 -8.72 -19.30 8.39
C GLU A 442 -7.75 -19.62 9.55
N GLN A 443 -6.45 -19.64 9.29
CA GLN A 443 -5.46 -19.93 10.33
C GLN A 443 -5.15 -18.69 11.16
N VAL A 444 -5.20 -18.87 12.48
CA VAL A 444 -4.87 -17.86 13.49
C VAL A 444 -3.59 -18.26 14.19
N SER A 445 -2.63 -17.32 14.28
CA SER A 445 -1.32 -17.56 14.91
C SER A 445 -0.84 -16.32 15.66
N GLY A 446 0.16 -16.50 16.51
CA GLY A 446 0.77 -15.42 17.30
C GLY A 446 1.00 -15.81 18.75
N LEU A 447 1.78 -15.00 19.48
CA LEU A 447 2.08 -15.23 20.90
C LEU A 447 0.80 -15.24 21.74
N ALA A 448 -0.19 -14.40 21.40
CA ALA A 448 -1.46 -14.31 22.10
C ALA A 448 -2.24 -15.64 22.08
N VAL A 449 -2.15 -16.43 20.98
CA VAL A 449 -2.78 -17.76 20.89
C VAL A 449 -2.16 -18.72 21.91
N HIS A 450 -0.83 -18.71 21.99
CA HIS A 450 -0.12 -19.52 22.98
C HIS A 450 -0.44 -19.09 24.41
N ALA A 451 -0.50 -17.77 24.66
CA ALA A 451 -0.84 -17.24 25.97
C ALA A 451 -2.25 -17.66 26.41
N ALA A 452 -3.27 -17.50 25.54
CA ALA A 452 -4.64 -17.92 25.86
C ALA A 452 -4.75 -19.42 26.16
N ALA A 453 -4.07 -20.29 25.39
CA ALA A 453 -4.03 -21.72 25.64
C ALA A 453 -3.35 -22.04 26.99
N ARG A 454 -2.32 -21.30 27.39
CA ARG A 454 -1.66 -21.47 28.70
C ARG A 454 -2.49 -20.96 29.85
N VAL A 455 -3.21 -19.84 29.67
CA VAL A 455 -4.18 -19.36 30.68
C VAL A 455 -5.23 -20.43 30.94
N MET A 456 -5.76 -21.10 29.88
CA MET A 456 -6.68 -22.23 30.05
C MET A 456 -6.04 -23.38 30.86
N ALA A 457 -4.79 -23.71 30.56
CA ALA A 457 -4.09 -24.84 31.19
C ALA A 457 -3.84 -24.65 32.70
N GLU A 458 -3.80 -23.40 33.19
CA GLU A 458 -3.72 -23.08 34.64
C GLU A 458 -5.07 -23.22 35.35
N GLY A 459 -6.18 -23.30 34.60
CA GLY A 459 -7.52 -23.41 35.15
C GLY A 459 -7.84 -24.81 35.66
N GLY A 460 -8.56 -24.86 36.79
CA GLY A 460 -9.17 -26.05 37.35
C GLY A 460 -10.54 -26.40 36.72
N GLU A 461 -11.19 -27.37 37.31
CA GLU A 461 -12.52 -27.84 36.93
C GLU A 461 -13.55 -26.71 37.03
N ASP A 462 -14.33 -26.49 35.99
CA ASP A 462 -15.34 -25.44 35.82
C ASP A 462 -14.82 -24.01 36.03
N GLN A 463 -13.53 -23.82 35.96
CA GLN A 463 -12.89 -22.54 36.16
C GLN A 463 -12.72 -21.78 34.83
N ILE A 464 -13.09 -20.51 34.84
CA ILE A 464 -12.83 -19.57 33.75
C ILE A 464 -11.75 -18.61 34.19
N LEU A 465 -10.56 -18.71 33.61
CA LEU A 465 -9.44 -17.81 33.85
C LEU A 465 -9.30 -16.78 32.74
N ILE A 466 -8.96 -15.57 33.09
CA ILE A 466 -8.63 -14.51 32.13
C ILE A 466 -7.28 -13.87 32.47
N SER A 467 -6.58 -13.38 31.43
CA SER A 467 -5.33 -12.62 31.63
C SER A 467 -5.58 -11.21 32.16
N GLY A 468 -4.56 -10.61 32.77
CA GLY A 468 -4.57 -9.22 33.23
C GLY A 468 -4.91 -8.23 32.10
N ASP A 469 -4.35 -8.43 30.89
CA ASP A 469 -4.66 -7.60 29.73
C ASP A 469 -6.15 -7.62 29.38
N LEU A 470 -6.82 -8.77 29.51
CA LEU A 470 -8.25 -8.88 29.28
C LEU A 470 -9.05 -8.25 30.42
N ALA A 471 -8.62 -8.40 31.66
CA ALA A 471 -9.24 -7.78 32.83
C ALA A 471 -9.23 -6.24 32.70
N GLU A 472 -8.11 -5.66 32.27
CA GLU A 472 -7.99 -4.22 31.99
C GLU A 472 -8.98 -3.74 30.91
N VAL A 473 -9.10 -4.49 29.81
CA VAL A 473 -10.01 -4.14 28.71
C VAL A 473 -11.49 -4.26 29.14
N LEU A 474 -11.81 -5.20 30.04
CA LEU A 474 -13.15 -5.35 30.59
C LEU A 474 -13.53 -4.23 31.56
N ASN A 475 -12.53 -3.53 32.14
CA ASN A 475 -12.72 -2.33 32.97
C ASN A 475 -13.87 -2.43 33.98
N GLY A 476 -13.88 -3.51 34.77
CA GLY A 476 -14.90 -3.73 35.83
C GLY A 476 -16.29 -4.17 35.32
N GLN A 477 -16.48 -4.43 34.02
CA GLN A 477 -17.77 -4.91 33.48
C GLN A 477 -18.13 -6.33 33.95
N VAL A 478 -17.15 -7.08 34.46
CA VAL A 478 -17.31 -8.46 34.94
C VAL A 478 -16.68 -8.55 36.32
N PRO A 479 -17.36 -9.12 37.33
CA PRO A 479 -16.76 -9.42 38.60
C PRO A 479 -15.63 -10.46 38.44
N LEU A 480 -14.45 -10.14 38.99
CA LEU A 480 -13.24 -10.94 38.88
C LEU A 480 -12.61 -11.13 40.24
N ASP A 481 -12.15 -12.34 40.51
CA ASP A 481 -11.35 -12.69 41.69
C ASP A 481 -9.88 -12.81 41.29
N ASP A 482 -8.99 -12.29 42.11
CA ASP A 482 -7.55 -12.39 41.87
C ASP A 482 -7.10 -13.86 41.97
N ALA A 483 -6.57 -14.40 40.87
CA ALA A 483 -6.05 -15.76 40.81
C ALA A 483 -4.52 -15.82 40.99
N GLY A 484 -3.86 -14.66 41.18
CA GLY A 484 -2.42 -14.54 41.40
C GLY A 484 -1.58 -14.43 40.15
N ARG A 485 -0.25 -14.49 40.36
CA ARG A 485 0.73 -14.44 39.28
C ARG A 485 1.21 -15.83 38.90
N HIS A 486 1.26 -16.11 37.61
CA HIS A 486 1.62 -17.39 37.05
C HIS A 486 2.74 -17.26 36.02
N ALA A 487 3.69 -18.19 36.03
CA ALA A 487 4.69 -18.35 34.96
C ALA A 487 4.14 -19.30 33.92
N LEU A 488 3.63 -18.76 32.82
CA LEU A 488 3.02 -19.56 31.74
C LEU A 488 4.11 -20.29 30.93
N LYS A 489 4.00 -21.60 30.80
CA LYS A 489 5.01 -22.42 30.11
C LYS A 489 5.25 -21.99 28.67
N GLY A 490 6.47 -21.51 28.37
CA GLY A 490 6.86 -21.09 27.02
C GLY A 490 6.39 -19.68 26.62
N VAL A 491 5.82 -18.93 27.55
CA VAL A 491 5.46 -17.51 27.38
C VAL A 491 6.36 -16.68 28.32
N PRO A 492 7.03 -15.63 27.85
CA PRO A 492 7.92 -14.84 28.69
C PRO A 492 7.19 -14.07 29.80
N GLY A 493 7.83 -13.94 30.96
CA GLY A 493 7.36 -13.11 32.07
C GLY A 493 6.38 -13.80 33.01
N GLU A 494 5.98 -13.08 34.06
CA GLU A 494 4.91 -13.46 34.98
C GLU A 494 3.60 -12.81 34.53
N TRP A 495 2.52 -13.56 34.59
CA TRP A 495 1.20 -13.16 34.11
C TRP A 495 0.24 -13.11 35.29
N GLN A 496 -0.37 -11.93 35.49
CA GLN A 496 -1.48 -11.80 36.41
C GLN A 496 -2.70 -12.46 35.82
N LEU A 497 -3.32 -13.40 36.55
CA LEU A 497 -4.55 -14.08 36.16
C LEU A 497 -5.69 -13.70 37.08
N PHE A 498 -6.91 -13.76 36.56
CA PHE A 498 -8.14 -13.53 37.28
C PHE A 498 -9.13 -14.64 36.99
N ALA A 499 -9.85 -15.09 38.01
CA ALA A 499 -10.97 -15.99 37.87
C ALA A 499 -12.26 -15.21 37.65
N VAL A 500 -13.06 -15.64 36.68
CA VAL A 500 -14.38 -15.05 36.46
C VAL A 500 -15.31 -15.57 37.52
N HIS A 501 -15.85 -14.67 38.34
CA HIS A 501 -16.80 -15.05 39.39
C HIS A 501 -18.02 -15.79 38.80
N SER A 502 -18.20 -17.05 39.18
CA SER A 502 -19.40 -17.82 38.82
C SER A 502 -20.48 -17.45 39.81
N PRO A 503 -21.70 -16.99 39.40
CA PRO A 503 -22.77 -16.84 40.36
C PRO A 503 -23.00 -18.22 41.00
N ALA A 504 -22.88 -18.27 42.32
CA ALA A 504 -23.16 -19.48 43.09
C ALA A 504 -24.49 -20.08 42.61
N SER A 505 -24.49 -21.36 42.28
CA SER A 505 -25.70 -22.14 42.06
C SER A 505 -26.53 -22.11 43.34
N THR A 506 -27.53 -21.22 43.40
CA THR A 506 -28.61 -21.26 44.40
C THR A 506 -29.60 -22.37 44.05
#